data_2e7c4f759e2af8c3ce6427f59873dd39
#
_entry.id   2e7c4f759e2af8c3ce6427f59873dd39
#
_cell.length_a   1.000
_cell.length_b   1.000
_cell.length_c   1.000
_cell.angle_alpha   90.00
_cell.angle_beta   90.00
_cell.angle_gamma   90.00
#
_symmetry.space_group_name_H-M   'P 1'
#
loop_
_entity.id
_entity.type
_entity.pdbx_description
1 polymer ?
#
loop_
_entity_poly.entity_id
_entity_poly.type
_entity_poly.pdbx_seq_one_letter_code
_entity_poly.pdbx_strand_id
1 'polypeptide(L)'
;INAEDVGRGFLPMPGRIQWFSPPSGPGIRLDSGVETGSVVAGQFDSMMAKLIVHGGSREQVLTRARRALAEFEIEGVPSVLPFHRAVLEAPAFVAVGDGGFHVHTRWIETEFADDLQASVRPAPLGTMSLLRMPVELDGRRVMLGLPEQLLGALAAMGQAMPQDGSAAGGALVQAGAASGTGAPMAAVQAGEIAAPMAGTLLAWKAEEGETVAEGQLVAVMEAMKMEMQVT
;
A
#
# COMPACT_ATOMS: atom_id res chain seq x y z
N ILE A 1 -11.27 1.08 -4.28
CA ILE A 1 -9.97 1.19 -3.60
C ILE A 1 -9.24 -0.11 -3.85
N ASN A 2 -8.13 -0.04 -4.58
CA ASN A 2 -7.34 -1.19 -5.01
C ASN A 2 -5.99 -1.24 -4.25
N ALA A 3 -5.45 -2.44 -4.10
CA ALA A 3 -4.11 -2.68 -3.59
C ALA A 3 -3.10 -2.52 -4.74
N GLU A 4 -2.82 -1.26 -5.10
CA GLU A 4 -1.94 -0.89 -6.22
C GLU A 4 -1.02 0.26 -5.82
N ASP A 5 0.23 0.21 -6.28
CA ASP A 5 1.21 1.26 -6.04
C ASP A 5 1.15 2.31 -7.15
N VAL A 6 0.56 3.45 -6.84
CA VAL A 6 0.41 4.59 -7.76
C VAL A 6 1.78 5.12 -8.21
N GLY A 7 2.77 5.14 -7.32
CA GLY A 7 4.12 5.59 -7.63
C GLY A 7 4.91 4.65 -8.56
N ARG A 8 4.37 3.45 -8.83
CA ARG A 8 4.91 2.45 -9.77
C ARG A 8 3.93 2.16 -10.91
N GLY A 9 3.18 3.16 -11.36
CA GLY A 9 2.26 3.01 -12.48
C GLY A 9 1.07 2.09 -12.19
N PHE A 10 0.54 2.13 -10.96
CA PHE A 10 -0.57 1.30 -10.49
C PHE A 10 -0.24 -0.20 -10.47
N LEU A 11 1.02 -0.54 -10.22
CA LEU A 11 1.43 -1.95 -10.07
C LEU A 11 0.64 -2.61 -8.94
N PRO A 12 -0.07 -3.73 -9.20
CA PRO A 12 -0.75 -4.48 -8.15
C PRO A 12 0.22 -4.99 -7.10
N MET A 13 -0.12 -4.81 -5.83
CA MET A 13 0.74 -5.18 -4.70
C MET A 13 -0.01 -6.06 -3.70
N PRO A 14 0.02 -7.40 -3.90
CA PRO A 14 -0.56 -8.33 -2.94
C PRO A 14 0.18 -8.28 -1.61
N GLY A 15 -0.53 -8.56 -0.51
CA GLY A 15 0.09 -8.53 0.80
C GLY A 15 -0.93 -8.59 1.94
N ARG A 16 -0.42 -8.54 3.18
CA ARG A 16 -1.26 -8.49 4.38
C ARG A 16 -1.58 -7.05 4.75
N ILE A 17 -2.86 -6.75 4.93
CA ILE A 17 -3.34 -5.49 5.49
C ILE A 17 -3.04 -5.47 6.99
N GLN A 18 -2.18 -4.57 7.42
CA GLN A 18 -1.79 -4.41 8.83
C GLN A 18 -2.76 -3.51 9.58
N TRP A 19 -3.29 -2.51 8.89
CA TRP A 19 -4.26 -1.57 9.42
C TRP A 19 -5.27 -1.19 8.35
N PHE A 20 -6.56 -1.19 8.72
CA PHE A 20 -7.67 -0.77 7.88
C PHE A 20 -8.64 0.04 8.72
N SER A 21 -8.66 1.35 8.50
CA SER A 21 -9.54 2.29 9.19
C SER A 21 -10.44 2.99 8.17
N PRO A 22 -11.66 2.48 7.97
CA PRO A 22 -12.57 3.04 6.99
C PRO A 22 -13.20 4.34 7.48
N PRO A 23 -13.50 5.29 6.56
CA PRO A 23 -14.26 6.49 6.89
C PRO A 23 -15.71 6.15 7.18
N SER A 24 -16.36 6.99 7.98
CA SER A 24 -17.78 6.86 8.28
C SER A 24 -18.49 8.23 8.28
N GLY A 25 -19.83 8.22 8.42
CA GLY A 25 -20.62 9.42 8.60
C GLY A 25 -21.67 9.65 7.52
N PRO A 26 -22.40 10.78 7.58
CA PRO A 26 -23.51 11.08 6.68
C PRO A 26 -23.11 11.11 5.22
N GLY A 27 -23.79 10.33 4.39
CA GLY A 27 -23.51 10.25 2.94
C GLY A 27 -22.27 9.45 2.57
N ILE A 28 -21.69 8.69 3.51
CA ILE A 28 -20.58 7.77 3.27
C ILE A 28 -21.08 6.34 3.39
N ARG A 29 -20.82 5.55 2.36
CA ARG A 29 -20.97 4.08 2.36
C ARG A 29 -19.69 3.44 1.88
N LEU A 30 -19.23 2.45 2.62
CA LEU A 30 -18.12 1.61 2.22
C LEU A 30 -18.59 0.17 2.09
N ASP A 31 -18.38 -0.41 0.92
CA ASP A 31 -18.54 -1.84 0.67
C ASP A 31 -17.15 -2.45 0.63
N SER A 32 -16.77 -3.18 1.67
CA SER A 32 -15.41 -3.75 1.82
C SER A 32 -15.44 -5.26 1.84
N GLY A 33 -14.50 -5.88 1.12
CA GLY A 33 -14.20 -7.31 1.20
C GLY A 33 -13.02 -7.64 2.12
N VAL A 34 -12.44 -6.63 2.77
CA VAL A 34 -11.24 -6.76 3.61
C VAL A 34 -11.38 -5.99 4.92
N GLU A 35 -10.56 -6.38 5.88
CA GLU A 35 -10.41 -5.74 7.19
C GLU A 35 -8.95 -5.84 7.66
N THR A 36 -8.63 -5.26 8.80
CA THR A 36 -7.29 -5.44 9.42
C THR A 36 -6.97 -6.92 9.60
N GLY A 37 -5.80 -7.33 9.11
CA GLY A 37 -5.33 -8.72 9.12
C GLY A 37 -5.66 -9.53 7.87
N SER A 38 -6.56 -9.06 7.00
CA SER A 38 -6.85 -9.69 5.72
C SER A 38 -5.63 -9.76 4.81
N VAL A 39 -5.61 -10.75 3.91
CA VAL A 39 -4.56 -10.91 2.90
C VAL A 39 -5.16 -10.65 1.52
N VAL A 40 -4.61 -9.67 0.82
CA VAL A 40 -4.89 -9.45 -0.61
C VAL A 40 -4.04 -10.44 -1.38
N ALA A 41 -4.70 -11.42 -1.98
CA ALA A 41 -4.01 -12.53 -2.67
C ALA A 41 -3.74 -12.18 -4.13
N GLY A 42 -2.53 -12.53 -4.63
CA GLY A 42 -2.10 -12.21 -5.98
C GLY A 42 -2.85 -12.94 -7.11
N GLN A 43 -3.65 -13.96 -6.80
CA GLN A 43 -4.45 -14.70 -7.80
C GLN A 43 -5.84 -14.09 -8.07
N PHE A 44 -6.24 -13.07 -7.29
CA PHE A 44 -7.51 -12.37 -7.45
C PHE A 44 -7.28 -10.92 -7.90
N ASP A 45 -8.36 -10.19 -8.11
CA ASP A 45 -8.34 -8.76 -8.40
C ASP A 45 -7.77 -7.96 -7.22
N SER A 46 -7.14 -6.82 -7.51
CA SER A 46 -6.55 -5.92 -6.51
C SER A 46 -7.60 -5.16 -5.68
N MET A 47 -8.88 -5.22 -6.04
CA MET A 47 -9.94 -4.43 -5.41
C MET A 47 -10.21 -4.88 -3.98
N MET A 48 -10.00 -3.97 -3.02
CA MET A 48 -10.25 -4.16 -1.59
C MET A 48 -11.63 -3.66 -1.16
N ALA A 49 -12.03 -2.49 -1.66
CA ALA A 49 -13.26 -1.83 -1.23
C ALA A 49 -13.80 -0.85 -2.28
N LYS A 50 -15.07 -0.47 -2.13
CA LYS A 50 -15.74 0.62 -2.87
C LYS A 50 -16.20 1.68 -1.89
N LEU A 51 -15.66 2.88 -2.00
CA LEU A 51 -16.14 4.04 -1.26
C LEU A 51 -17.17 4.78 -2.10
N ILE A 52 -18.38 4.90 -1.59
CA ILE A 52 -19.52 5.56 -2.23
C ILE A 52 -19.87 6.80 -1.42
N VAL A 53 -19.86 7.94 -2.09
CA VAL A 53 -20.16 9.22 -1.45
C VAL A 53 -21.41 9.83 -2.08
N HIS A 54 -22.39 10.16 -1.26
CA HIS A 54 -23.65 10.78 -1.66
C HIS A 54 -23.80 12.20 -1.10
N GLY A 55 -24.43 13.08 -1.85
CA GLY A 55 -24.75 14.44 -1.42
C GLY A 55 -25.83 15.07 -2.30
N GLY A 56 -26.40 16.17 -1.85
CA GLY A 56 -27.44 16.93 -2.55
C GLY A 56 -26.89 17.78 -3.71
N SER A 57 -25.58 18.00 -3.76
CA SER A 57 -24.91 18.72 -4.84
C SER A 57 -23.50 18.14 -5.07
N ARG A 58 -22.90 18.44 -6.26
CA ARG A 58 -21.53 18.06 -6.57
C ARG A 58 -20.53 18.61 -5.53
N GLU A 59 -20.68 19.86 -5.15
CA GLU A 59 -19.83 20.50 -4.15
C GLU A 59 -19.87 19.76 -2.80
N GLN A 60 -21.06 19.40 -2.35
CA GLN A 60 -21.24 18.63 -1.12
C GLN A 60 -20.61 17.24 -1.22
N VAL A 61 -20.74 16.56 -2.37
CA VAL A 61 -20.11 15.25 -2.62
C VAL A 61 -18.59 15.39 -2.58
N LEU A 62 -18.01 16.38 -3.26
CA LEU A 62 -16.56 16.61 -3.27
C LEU A 62 -16.03 16.90 -1.87
N THR A 63 -16.70 17.76 -1.09
CA THR A 63 -16.32 18.07 0.30
C THR A 63 -16.35 16.82 1.17
N ARG A 64 -17.39 16.00 1.07
CA ARG A 64 -17.50 14.74 1.81
C ARG A 64 -16.45 13.72 1.38
N ALA A 65 -16.19 13.62 0.07
CA ALA A 65 -15.20 12.71 -0.47
C ALA A 65 -13.78 13.05 0.00
N ARG A 66 -13.41 14.34 -0.01
CA ARG A 66 -12.11 14.80 0.52
C ARG A 66 -11.95 14.42 1.98
N ARG A 67 -12.95 14.69 2.81
CA ARG A 67 -12.94 14.31 4.22
C ARG A 67 -12.82 12.79 4.38
N ALA A 68 -13.67 12.02 3.69
CA ALA A 68 -13.67 10.56 3.79
C ALA A 68 -12.31 9.96 3.35
N LEU A 69 -11.73 10.44 2.25
CA LEU A 69 -10.42 9.96 1.82
C LEU A 69 -9.27 10.40 2.74
N ALA A 70 -9.40 11.55 3.42
CA ALA A 70 -8.42 11.98 4.42
C ALA A 70 -8.44 11.09 5.67
N GLU A 71 -9.64 10.64 6.08
CA GLU A 71 -9.85 9.75 7.23
C GLU A 71 -9.54 8.27 6.92
N PHE A 72 -9.53 7.88 5.63
CA PHE A 72 -9.33 6.50 5.23
C PHE A 72 -7.85 6.12 5.32
N GLU A 73 -7.53 5.15 6.17
CA GLU A 73 -6.16 4.65 6.35
C GLU A 73 -6.07 3.17 6.01
N ILE A 74 -5.07 2.80 5.20
CA ILE A 74 -4.72 1.42 4.88
C ILE A 74 -3.20 1.30 4.98
N GLU A 75 -2.72 0.31 5.76
CA GLU A 75 -1.30 0.02 5.91
C GLU A 75 -1.00 -1.46 5.68
N GLY A 76 0.24 -1.74 5.31
CA GLY A 76 0.71 -3.10 5.01
C GLY A 76 0.70 -3.43 3.52
N VAL A 77 -0.19 -2.78 2.74
CA VAL A 77 -0.21 -2.83 1.29
C VAL A 77 -0.32 -1.41 0.73
N PRO A 78 0.34 -1.08 -0.38
CA PRO A 78 0.07 0.15 -1.12
C PRO A 78 -1.37 0.19 -1.59
N SER A 79 -1.93 1.37 -1.72
CA SER A 79 -3.29 1.54 -2.20
C SER A 79 -3.43 2.76 -3.12
N VAL A 80 -4.50 2.80 -3.89
CA VAL A 80 -4.82 3.93 -4.77
C VAL A 80 -5.39 5.16 -4.03
N LEU A 81 -5.41 5.18 -2.70
CA LEU A 81 -5.88 6.34 -1.91
C LEU A 81 -5.16 7.65 -2.27
N PRO A 82 -3.82 7.68 -2.44
CA PRO A 82 -3.12 8.90 -2.85
C PRO A 82 -3.60 9.43 -4.20
N PHE A 83 -3.85 8.54 -5.17
CA PHE A 83 -4.42 8.92 -6.47
C PHE A 83 -5.80 9.55 -6.33
N HIS A 84 -6.71 8.94 -5.58
CA HIS A 84 -8.05 9.50 -5.37
C HIS A 84 -8.02 10.86 -4.68
N ARG A 85 -7.12 11.05 -3.72
CA ARG A 85 -6.91 12.36 -3.07
C ARG A 85 -6.46 13.41 -4.08
N ALA A 86 -5.48 13.09 -4.92
CA ALA A 86 -4.98 13.97 -5.97
C ALA A 86 -6.06 14.34 -7.00
N VAL A 87 -6.87 13.37 -7.45
CA VAL A 87 -7.98 13.60 -8.38
C VAL A 87 -9.00 14.59 -7.81
N LEU A 88 -9.33 14.51 -6.52
CA LEU A 88 -10.28 15.43 -5.89
C LEU A 88 -9.75 16.87 -5.74
N GLU A 89 -8.47 17.09 -5.94
CA GLU A 89 -7.86 18.43 -5.98
C GLU A 89 -7.65 18.94 -7.43
N ALA A 90 -7.75 18.06 -8.43
CA ALA A 90 -7.52 18.41 -9.83
C ALA A 90 -8.63 19.32 -10.37
N PRO A 91 -8.31 20.53 -10.89
CA PRO A 91 -9.33 21.47 -11.42
C PRO A 91 -10.21 20.86 -12.51
N ALA A 92 -9.63 20.06 -13.40
CA ALA A 92 -10.34 19.38 -14.47
C ALA A 92 -11.44 18.41 -13.95
N PHE A 93 -11.21 17.77 -12.82
CA PHE A 93 -12.17 16.88 -12.17
C PHE A 93 -13.19 17.64 -11.30
N VAL A 94 -12.72 18.62 -10.53
CA VAL A 94 -13.56 19.39 -9.59
C VAL A 94 -14.60 20.20 -10.35
N ALA A 95 -14.24 20.81 -11.46
CA ALA A 95 -15.13 21.54 -12.36
C ALA A 95 -16.03 22.56 -11.65
N VAL A 96 -15.42 23.41 -10.80
CA VAL A 96 -16.12 24.51 -10.10
C VAL A 96 -16.11 25.76 -10.98
N GLY A 97 -17.28 26.36 -11.18
CA GLY A 97 -17.47 27.56 -12.00
C GLY A 97 -17.68 27.26 -13.49
N ASP A 98 -17.39 28.24 -14.35
CA ASP A 98 -17.65 28.18 -15.80
C ASP A 98 -16.65 27.29 -16.58
N GLY A 99 -15.61 26.74 -15.90
CA GLY A 99 -14.55 25.94 -16.51
C GLY A 99 -14.96 24.56 -17.05
N GLY A 100 -16.12 24.04 -16.61
CA GLY A 100 -16.63 22.76 -17.08
C GLY A 100 -15.82 21.53 -16.56
N PHE A 101 -16.35 20.35 -16.83
CA PHE A 101 -15.72 19.06 -16.51
C PHE A 101 -14.90 18.60 -17.73
N HIS A 102 -13.58 18.48 -17.57
CA HIS A 102 -12.65 18.18 -18.68
C HIS A 102 -12.01 16.79 -18.58
N VAL A 103 -12.53 15.90 -17.73
CA VAL A 103 -12.01 14.54 -17.62
C VAL A 103 -12.59 13.65 -18.73
N HIS A 104 -11.72 12.94 -19.44
CA HIS A 104 -12.05 11.97 -20.49
C HIS A 104 -11.31 10.64 -20.24
N THR A 105 -11.60 9.61 -21.03
CA THR A 105 -11.09 8.24 -20.79
C THR A 105 -9.58 8.11 -20.72
N ARG A 106 -8.83 8.99 -21.38
CA ARG A 106 -7.36 8.98 -21.36
C ARG A 106 -6.75 10.12 -20.54
N TRP A 107 -7.58 10.87 -19.84
CA TRP A 107 -7.14 12.06 -19.10
C TRP A 107 -5.99 11.77 -18.12
N ILE A 108 -6.05 10.65 -17.40
CA ILE A 108 -5.00 10.26 -16.44
C ILE A 108 -3.66 10.09 -17.14
N GLU A 109 -3.65 9.46 -18.31
CA GLU A 109 -2.43 9.14 -19.05
C GLU A 109 -1.85 10.34 -19.79
N THR A 110 -2.70 11.25 -20.27
CA THR A 110 -2.30 12.33 -21.17
C THR A 110 -2.11 13.69 -20.49
N GLU A 111 -2.78 13.93 -19.37
CA GLU A 111 -2.82 15.25 -18.73
C GLU A 111 -2.53 15.23 -17.24
N PHE A 112 -2.87 14.15 -16.55
CA PHE A 112 -2.77 14.07 -15.09
C PHE A 112 -1.55 13.28 -14.58
N ALA A 113 -0.87 12.53 -15.45
CA ALA A 113 0.22 11.65 -15.07
C ALA A 113 1.39 12.40 -14.41
N ASP A 114 1.78 13.55 -14.93
CA ASP A 114 2.89 14.36 -14.41
C ASP A 114 2.56 14.95 -13.02
N ASP A 115 1.35 15.48 -12.85
CA ASP A 115 0.86 16.01 -11.58
C ASP A 115 0.78 14.90 -10.51
N LEU A 116 0.35 13.70 -10.93
CA LEU A 116 0.27 12.54 -10.08
C LEU A 116 1.65 12.07 -9.62
N GLN A 117 2.64 11.98 -10.51
CA GLN A 117 4.01 11.61 -10.19
C GLN A 117 4.67 12.61 -9.24
N ALA A 118 4.39 13.91 -9.39
CA ALA A 118 4.89 14.93 -8.49
C ALA A 118 4.32 14.80 -7.06
N SER A 119 3.11 14.29 -6.92
CA SER A 119 2.38 14.20 -5.64
C SER A 119 2.52 12.85 -4.93
N VAL A 120 2.85 11.78 -5.65
CA VAL A 120 2.88 10.41 -5.12
C VAL A 120 4.28 9.82 -5.25
N ARG A 121 4.83 9.38 -4.11
CA ARG A 121 6.09 8.61 -4.09
C ARG A 121 5.78 7.12 -4.11
N PRO A 122 6.62 6.29 -4.77
CA PRO A 122 6.51 4.85 -4.69
C PRO A 122 6.55 4.38 -3.23
N ALA A 123 5.73 3.41 -2.88
CA ALA A 123 5.78 2.80 -1.56
C ALA A 123 7.16 2.18 -1.31
N PRO A 124 7.72 2.28 -0.11
CA PRO A 124 9.00 1.64 0.18
C PRO A 124 8.89 0.13 -0.05
N LEU A 125 9.86 -0.44 -0.76
CA LEU A 125 10.00 -1.89 -0.93
C LEU A 125 10.43 -2.49 0.41
N GLY A 126 9.52 -3.12 1.08
CA GLY A 126 9.70 -3.70 2.40
C GLY A 126 8.62 -3.18 3.34
N THR A 127 7.82 -4.07 3.84
CA THR A 127 6.84 -3.78 4.87
C THR A 127 7.56 -3.35 6.12
N MET A 128 7.65 -2.04 6.39
CA MET A 128 7.95 -1.58 7.73
C MET A 128 6.75 -2.00 8.59
N SER A 129 6.89 -3.15 9.26
CA SER A 129 5.94 -3.55 10.28
C SER A 129 5.96 -2.49 11.38
N LEU A 130 4.86 -1.75 11.53
CA LEU A 130 4.70 -0.78 12.60
C LEU A 130 3.95 -1.45 13.74
N LEU A 131 4.62 -1.63 14.88
CA LEU A 131 3.92 -1.98 16.11
C LEU A 131 3.20 -0.73 16.62
N ARG A 132 1.87 -0.76 16.63
CA ARG A 132 1.04 0.30 17.18
C ARG A 132 0.74 0.02 18.65
N MET A 133 1.07 0.98 19.50
CA MET A 133 0.77 0.91 20.93
C MET A 133 0.06 2.20 21.40
N PRO A 134 -0.93 2.09 22.28
CA PRO A 134 -1.51 3.26 22.90
C PRO A 134 -0.52 3.86 23.90
N VAL A 135 -0.20 5.12 23.74
CA VAL A 135 0.64 5.92 24.66
C VAL A 135 -0.19 7.07 25.19
N GLU A 136 -0.05 7.36 26.48
CA GLU A 136 -0.65 8.52 27.10
C GLU A 136 0.35 9.68 27.08
N LEU A 137 -0.04 10.79 26.42
CA LEU A 137 0.71 12.02 26.36
C LEU A 137 -0.19 13.14 26.91
N ASP A 138 0.23 13.80 27.97
CA ASP A 138 -0.52 14.90 28.62
C ASP A 138 -1.99 14.55 28.92
N GLY A 139 -2.24 13.34 29.43
CA GLY A 139 -3.57 12.85 29.76
C GLY A 139 -4.44 12.47 28.54
N ARG A 140 -3.87 12.46 27.34
CA ARG A 140 -4.53 12.01 26.10
C ARG A 140 -3.92 10.70 25.62
N ARG A 141 -4.80 9.75 25.29
CA ARG A 141 -4.38 8.49 24.68
C ARG A 141 -4.17 8.69 23.18
N VAL A 142 -2.94 8.47 22.72
CA VAL A 142 -2.52 8.56 21.31
C VAL A 142 -2.00 7.18 20.86
N MET A 143 -2.27 6.79 19.63
CA MET A 143 -1.66 5.59 19.04
C MET A 143 -0.29 5.94 18.47
N LEU A 144 0.78 5.36 19.02
CA LEU A 144 2.15 5.53 18.53
C LEU A 144 2.53 4.32 17.67
N GLY A 145 2.90 4.55 16.42
CA GLY A 145 3.45 3.54 15.51
C GLY A 145 4.98 3.56 15.57
N LEU A 146 5.60 2.48 16.01
CA LEU A 146 7.05 2.31 16.01
C LEU A 146 7.46 1.22 15.03
N PRO A 147 8.50 1.44 14.18
CA PRO A 147 9.07 0.39 13.36
C PRO A 147 9.54 -0.78 14.24
N GLU A 148 9.14 -2.01 13.89
CA GLU A 148 9.51 -3.22 14.63
C GLU A 148 11.04 -3.37 14.76
N GLN A 149 11.77 -2.93 13.74
CA GLN A 149 13.23 -2.90 13.73
C GLN A 149 13.82 -1.97 14.82
N LEU A 150 13.15 -0.87 15.12
CA LEU A 150 13.57 0.05 16.19
C LEU A 150 13.43 -0.61 17.56
N LEU A 151 12.36 -1.37 17.78
CA LEU A 151 12.15 -2.11 19.02
C LEU A 151 13.19 -3.22 19.19
N GLY A 152 13.53 -3.92 18.11
CA GLY A 152 14.62 -4.89 18.12
C GLY A 152 15.98 -4.27 18.47
N ALA A 153 16.28 -3.10 17.92
CA ALA A 153 17.50 -2.34 18.23
C ALA A 153 17.52 -1.86 19.70
N LEU A 154 16.39 -1.34 20.20
CA LEU A 154 16.25 -0.92 21.61
C LEU A 154 16.37 -2.09 22.57
N ALA A 155 15.79 -3.25 22.26
CA ALA A 155 15.91 -4.47 23.05
C ALA A 155 17.36 -4.98 23.09
N ALA A 156 18.08 -4.91 21.98
CA ALA A 156 19.51 -5.28 21.92
C ALA A 156 20.38 -4.31 22.74
N MET A 157 20.08 -3.02 22.74
CA MET A 157 20.77 -2.03 23.59
C MET A 157 20.47 -2.22 25.08
N GLY A 158 19.26 -2.63 25.44
CA GLY A 158 18.88 -2.93 26.83
C GLY A 158 19.59 -4.17 27.40
N GLN A 159 20.01 -5.10 26.58
CA GLN A 159 20.78 -6.30 27.01
C GLN A 159 22.29 -6.02 27.20
N ALA A 160 22.78 -4.87 26.72
CA ALA A 160 24.18 -4.48 26.84
C ALA A 160 24.49 -3.73 28.14
N MET A 161 23.53 -3.52 29.05
CA MET A 161 23.81 -2.98 30.39
C MET A 161 24.17 -4.08 31.34
N PRO A 162 25.27 -3.98 32.11
CA PRO A 162 25.63 -4.98 33.11
C PRO A 162 24.56 -5.05 34.19
N GLN A 163 24.04 -6.27 34.44
CA GLN A 163 23.10 -6.54 35.52
C GLN A 163 23.89 -6.68 36.83
N ASP A 164 23.94 -5.62 37.62
CA ASP A 164 24.22 -5.73 39.04
C ASP A 164 22.89 -5.53 39.81
N GLY A 165 22.44 -6.61 40.43
CA GLY A 165 21.56 -6.53 41.61
C GLY A 165 20.09 -6.92 41.41
N SER A 166 19.78 -8.18 41.78
CA SER A 166 18.61 -8.64 42.56
C SER A 166 17.20 -8.53 42.01
N ALA A 167 16.69 -9.69 41.63
CA ALA A 167 15.36 -10.29 41.86
C ALA A 167 14.12 -9.39 41.99
N ALA A 168 13.17 -9.57 41.04
CA ALA A 168 11.78 -9.96 41.32
C ALA A 168 11.01 -10.24 40.05
N GLY A 169 10.36 -11.38 39.97
CA GLY A 169 9.60 -12.01 38.94
C GLY A 169 8.63 -11.15 38.16
N GLY A 170 8.67 -11.34 36.85
CA GLY A 170 7.64 -10.94 35.88
C GLY A 170 7.66 -11.93 34.76
N ALA A 171 6.70 -12.84 34.73
CA ALA A 171 6.50 -13.81 33.67
C ALA A 171 6.25 -13.07 32.37
N LEU A 172 7.21 -13.09 31.44
CA LEU A 172 7.02 -12.69 30.06
C LEU A 172 6.15 -13.74 29.36
N VAL A 173 4.96 -13.35 29.02
CA VAL A 173 4.07 -14.11 28.15
C VAL A 173 4.78 -14.31 26.80
N GLN A 174 5.15 -15.55 26.55
CA GLN A 174 5.66 -16.02 25.29
C GLN A 174 4.51 -16.00 24.29
N ALA A 175 4.33 -14.87 23.57
CA ALA A 175 3.45 -14.81 22.41
C ALA A 175 4.07 -15.66 21.31
N GLY A 176 3.41 -16.77 21.01
CA GLY A 176 3.81 -17.70 19.95
C GLY A 176 3.95 -16.99 18.62
N ALA A 177 5.12 -17.05 18.04
CA ALA A 177 5.39 -16.65 16.68
C ALA A 177 4.66 -17.61 15.74
N ALA A 178 3.47 -17.22 15.28
CA ALA A 178 2.87 -17.83 14.10
C ALA A 178 3.65 -17.33 12.90
N SER A 179 4.51 -18.17 12.37
CA SER A 179 5.28 -17.98 11.15
C SER A 179 4.33 -17.82 9.95
N GLY A 180 3.95 -16.59 9.64
CA GLY A 180 3.41 -16.23 8.34
C GLY A 180 4.58 -16.02 7.38
N THR A 181 4.92 -17.04 6.62
CA THR A 181 5.94 -16.99 5.56
C THR A 181 5.51 -16.06 4.44
N GLY A 182 5.80 -14.76 4.61
CA GLY A 182 6.12 -13.93 3.47
C GLY A 182 7.56 -14.26 3.12
N ALA A 183 7.78 -14.99 2.04
CA ALA A 183 9.11 -15.27 1.57
C ALA A 183 9.87 -13.95 1.38
N PRO A 184 11.07 -13.77 1.96
CA PRO A 184 11.89 -12.62 1.63
C PRO A 184 12.18 -12.69 0.14
N MET A 185 12.04 -11.56 -0.59
CA MET A 185 12.59 -11.47 -1.93
C MET A 185 14.07 -11.85 -1.82
N ALA A 186 14.42 -12.99 -2.41
CA ALA A 186 15.80 -13.43 -2.48
C ALA A 186 16.63 -12.31 -3.10
N ALA A 187 17.77 -12.00 -2.50
CA ALA A 187 18.73 -11.09 -3.10
C ALA A 187 19.08 -11.64 -4.49
N VAL A 188 18.70 -10.92 -5.54
CA VAL A 188 18.98 -11.30 -6.93
C VAL A 188 20.48 -11.35 -7.11
N GLN A 189 21.03 -12.51 -7.46
CA GLN A 189 22.46 -12.66 -7.77
C GLN A 189 22.75 -12.03 -9.14
N ALA A 190 23.98 -11.59 -9.36
CA ALA A 190 24.37 -11.05 -10.66
C ALA A 190 24.15 -12.13 -11.76
N GLY A 191 23.31 -11.82 -12.74
CA GLY A 191 22.89 -12.73 -13.79
C GLY A 191 21.53 -13.41 -13.59
N GLU A 192 20.80 -13.10 -12.50
CA GLU A 192 19.44 -13.55 -12.29
C GLU A 192 18.42 -12.43 -12.56
N ILE A 193 17.35 -12.73 -13.25
CA ILE A 193 16.22 -11.82 -13.44
C ILE A 193 15.09 -12.30 -12.53
N ALA A 194 14.74 -11.47 -11.54
CA ALA A 194 13.63 -11.78 -10.65
C ALA A 194 12.31 -11.25 -11.21
N ALA A 195 11.26 -12.06 -11.11
CA ALA A 195 9.91 -11.57 -11.37
C ALA A 195 9.55 -10.44 -10.38
N PRO A 196 8.95 -9.34 -10.84
CA PRO A 196 8.61 -8.20 -9.99
C PRO A 196 7.58 -8.55 -8.90
N MET A 197 6.82 -9.63 -9.09
CA MET A 197 5.86 -10.14 -8.13
C MET A 197 5.48 -11.61 -8.43
N ALA A 198 4.77 -12.24 -7.49
CA ALA A 198 4.24 -13.58 -7.71
C ALA A 198 3.11 -13.55 -8.77
N GLY A 199 3.21 -14.41 -9.76
CA GLY A 199 2.26 -14.49 -10.87
C GLY A 199 2.45 -15.77 -11.69
N THR A 200 1.73 -15.89 -12.80
CA THR A 200 1.81 -16.99 -13.75
C THR A 200 2.62 -16.57 -14.95
N LEU A 201 3.65 -17.32 -15.30
CA LEU A 201 4.39 -17.11 -16.55
C LEU A 201 3.50 -17.47 -17.74
N LEU A 202 3.25 -16.49 -18.63
CA LEU A 202 2.47 -16.70 -19.85
C LEU A 202 3.33 -17.12 -21.04
N ALA A 203 4.47 -16.46 -21.23
CA ALA A 203 5.33 -16.72 -22.36
C ALA A 203 6.78 -16.32 -22.10
N TRP A 204 7.71 -17.11 -22.60
CA TRP A 204 9.11 -16.71 -22.78
C TRP A 204 9.25 -15.92 -24.09
N LYS A 205 10.08 -14.88 -24.09
CA LYS A 205 10.43 -14.05 -25.25
C LYS A 205 11.90 -14.12 -25.62
N ALA A 206 12.72 -14.72 -24.76
CA ALA A 206 14.12 -15.06 -25.03
C ALA A 206 14.28 -16.58 -25.13
N GLU A 207 15.19 -17.04 -25.99
CA GLU A 207 15.52 -18.45 -26.16
C GLU A 207 16.68 -18.86 -25.23
N GLU A 208 16.73 -20.15 -24.90
CA GLU A 208 17.81 -20.70 -24.06
C GLU A 208 19.16 -20.53 -24.74
N GLY A 209 20.11 -19.88 -24.06
CA GLY A 209 21.44 -19.57 -24.61
C GLY A 209 21.52 -18.24 -25.37
N GLU A 210 20.43 -17.50 -25.49
CA GLU A 210 20.44 -16.16 -26.07
C GLU A 210 21.08 -15.16 -25.11
N THR A 211 21.87 -14.22 -25.65
CA THR A 211 22.40 -13.10 -24.88
C THR A 211 21.39 -11.97 -24.87
N VAL A 212 20.90 -11.60 -23.69
CA VAL A 212 19.91 -10.54 -23.51
C VAL A 212 20.59 -9.22 -23.13
N ALA A 213 20.09 -8.12 -23.66
CA ALA A 213 20.52 -6.77 -23.31
C ALA A 213 19.73 -6.24 -22.10
N GLU A 214 20.29 -5.26 -21.38
CA GLU A 214 19.59 -4.57 -20.31
C GLU A 214 18.32 -3.89 -20.83
N GLY A 215 17.16 -4.17 -20.19
CA GLY A 215 15.86 -3.67 -20.62
C GLY A 215 15.19 -4.47 -21.76
N GLN A 216 15.81 -5.56 -22.24
CA GLN A 216 15.19 -6.46 -23.23
C GLN A 216 14.08 -7.27 -22.59
N LEU A 217 12.94 -7.41 -23.29
CA LEU A 217 11.82 -8.23 -22.85
C LEU A 217 12.20 -9.73 -22.87
N VAL A 218 12.27 -10.34 -21.70
CA VAL A 218 12.66 -11.75 -21.52
C VAL A 218 11.45 -12.65 -21.37
N ALA A 219 10.44 -12.19 -20.68
CA ALA A 219 9.23 -12.96 -20.41
C ALA A 219 7.99 -12.08 -20.23
N VAL A 220 6.82 -12.66 -20.43
CA VAL A 220 5.53 -12.07 -20.10
C VAL A 220 4.88 -12.91 -19.03
N MET A 221 4.46 -12.28 -17.95
CA MET A 221 3.75 -12.94 -16.86
C MET A 221 2.40 -12.25 -16.59
N GLU A 222 1.47 -13.01 -16.02
CA GLU A 222 0.19 -12.50 -15.52
C GLU A 222 0.19 -12.51 -14.00
N ALA A 223 -0.19 -11.37 -13.42
CA ALA A 223 -0.49 -11.27 -12.00
C ALA A 223 -1.71 -10.39 -11.79
N MET A 224 -2.63 -10.80 -10.96
CA MET A 224 -3.87 -10.05 -10.64
C MET A 224 -4.64 -9.61 -11.90
N LYS A 225 -4.71 -10.49 -12.91
CA LYS A 225 -5.35 -10.27 -14.24
C LYS A 225 -4.71 -9.16 -15.09
N MET A 226 -3.49 -8.79 -14.79
CA MET A 226 -2.70 -7.86 -15.59
C MET A 226 -1.49 -8.57 -16.19
N GLU A 227 -1.23 -8.32 -17.49
CA GLU A 227 -0.01 -8.78 -18.14
C GLU A 227 1.14 -7.83 -17.79
N MET A 228 2.28 -8.40 -17.38
CA MET A 228 3.47 -7.67 -17.04
C MET A 228 4.66 -8.17 -17.83
N GLN A 229 5.53 -7.25 -18.21
CA GLN A 229 6.78 -7.54 -18.89
C GLN A 229 7.90 -7.72 -17.87
N VAL A 230 8.69 -8.78 -18.08
CA VAL A 230 9.91 -9.04 -17.31
C VAL A 230 11.09 -8.72 -18.22
N THR A 231 11.87 -7.72 -17.83
CA THR A 231 13.00 -7.19 -18.61
C THR A 231 14.28 -7.24 -17.81
#